data_9267841d2dd12073d89321f1a1e3edb4
#
_entry.id   9267841d2dd12073d89321f1a1e3edb4
#
_cell.length_a   1.000
_cell.length_b   1.000
_cell.length_c   1.000
_cell.angle_alpha   90.00
_cell.angle_beta   90.00
_cell.angle_gamma   90.00
#
_symmetry.space_group_name_H-M   'P 1'
#
loop_
_entity.id
_entity.type
_entity.pdbx_description
1 polymer ?
#
loop_
_entity_poly.entity_id
_entity_poly.type
_entity_poly.pdbx_seq_one_letter_code
_entity_poly.pdbx_strand_id
1 'polypeptide(L)'
;MPTAADIKNYTKPGVAPLYTYSAEIDTTPSATTPTWATICAGFDNIAEALNETVQQYFFLCGNGYPANYVTGIAPTITLSGRRIYGDTAQDYIFGKKYDLMGNRDTHFRMKRTDDAGTTETLISANVTLCNMTDISGATNDASACSVEVRFNGAPFQGDAWAS
;
A
#
# COMPACT_ATOMS: atom_id res chain seq x y z
N MET A 1 -21.26 -2.00 -37.20
CA MET A 1 -20.44 -0.78 -37.25
C MET A 1 -21.00 0.25 -36.31
N PRO A 2 -20.15 0.94 -35.54
CA PRO A 2 -20.61 2.04 -34.67
C PRO A 2 -21.20 3.17 -35.54
N THR A 3 -22.23 3.82 -35.04
CA THR A 3 -22.85 4.98 -35.68
C THR A 3 -22.06 6.26 -35.40
N ALA A 4 -22.32 7.34 -36.14
CA ALA A 4 -21.71 8.64 -35.86
C ALA A 4 -22.08 9.18 -34.45
N ALA A 5 -23.26 8.81 -33.94
CA ALA A 5 -23.70 9.13 -32.60
C ALA A 5 -22.88 8.38 -31.55
N ASP A 6 -22.57 7.10 -31.78
CA ASP A 6 -21.73 6.28 -30.88
C ASP A 6 -20.32 6.85 -30.78
N ILE A 7 -19.78 7.36 -31.87
CA ILE A 7 -18.45 7.98 -31.91
C ILE A 7 -18.46 9.34 -31.18
N LYS A 8 -19.48 10.18 -31.41
CA LYS A 8 -19.59 11.51 -30.81
C LYS A 8 -19.87 11.46 -29.31
N ASN A 9 -20.62 10.44 -28.87
CA ASN A 9 -21.05 10.31 -27.47
C ASN A 9 -20.20 9.31 -26.68
N TYR A 10 -19.11 8.80 -27.27
CA TYR A 10 -18.22 7.91 -26.54
C TYR A 10 -17.57 8.63 -25.37
N THR A 11 -17.92 8.20 -24.16
CA THR A 11 -17.23 8.63 -22.95
C THR A 11 -16.21 7.57 -22.56
N LYS A 12 -14.95 7.94 -22.60
CA LYS A 12 -13.88 7.04 -22.17
C LYS A 12 -14.03 6.74 -20.67
N PRO A 13 -14.05 5.46 -20.26
CA PRO A 13 -14.05 5.11 -18.84
C PRO A 13 -12.85 5.73 -18.13
N GLY A 14 -13.09 6.29 -16.95
CA GLY A 14 -12.03 6.84 -16.12
C GLY A 14 -11.15 5.72 -15.56
N VAL A 15 -9.86 5.78 -15.86
CA VAL A 15 -8.85 4.90 -15.26
C VAL A 15 -8.19 5.71 -14.14
N ALA A 16 -8.04 5.11 -12.94
CA ALA A 16 -7.32 5.73 -11.85
C ALA A 16 -5.80 5.55 -12.03
N PRO A 17 -5.06 6.59 -12.44
CA PRO A 17 -3.61 6.49 -12.55
C PRO A 17 -2.98 6.32 -11.16
N LEU A 18 -1.86 5.60 -11.09
CA LEU A 18 -1.20 5.34 -9.82
C LEU A 18 -0.75 6.62 -9.09
N TYR A 19 -0.43 7.68 -9.81
CA TYR A 19 -0.04 8.97 -9.21
C TYR A 19 -1.17 9.65 -8.41
N THR A 20 -2.43 9.22 -8.56
CA THR A 20 -3.56 9.72 -7.75
C THR A 20 -3.58 9.11 -6.35
N TYR A 21 -2.86 8.02 -6.14
CA TYR A 21 -2.70 7.39 -4.84
C TYR A 21 -1.49 7.97 -4.11
N SER A 22 -1.61 8.10 -2.81
CA SER A 22 -0.53 8.50 -1.92
C SER A 22 -0.57 7.66 -0.65
N ALA A 23 0.59 7.42 -0.08
CA ALA A 23 0.73 6.72 1.18
C ALA A 23 1.36 7.63 2.22
N GLU A 24 1.01 7.43 3.47
CA GLU A 24 1.59 8.15 4.61
C GLU A 24 1.97 7.17 5.71
N ILE A 25 3.05 7.50 6.39
CA ILE A 25 3.56 6.74 7.54
C ILE A 25 3.64 7.64 8.76
N ASP A 26 3.29 7.09 9.91
CA ASP A 26 3.42 7.80 11.18
C ASP A 26 4.86 7.71 11.69
N THR A 27 5.50 8.84 11.87
CA THR A 27 6.88 8.93 12.39
C THR A 27 6.96 8.96 13.92
N THR A 28 5.82 9.04 14.59
CA THR A 28 5.72 9.10 16.06
C THR A 28 4.66 8.12 16.59
N PRO A 29 4.79 6.79 16.33
CA PRO A 29 3.73 5.82 16.64
C PRO A 29 3.41 5.68 18.12
N SER A 30 4.31 6.12 19.01
CA SER A 30 4.08 6.11 20.46
C SER A 30 3.37 7.36 20.97
N ALA A 31 3.17 8.37 20.13
CA ALA A 31 2.48 9.59 20.53
C ALA A 31 0.95 9.42 20.43
N THR A 32 0.23 10.19 21.26
CA THR A 32 -1.25 10.19 21.22
C THR A 32 -1.79 10.68 19.87
N THR A 33 -1.08 11.63 19.25
CA THR A 33 -1.43 12.16 17.92
C THR A 33 -0.35 11.75 16.92
N PRO A 34 -0.71 11.05 15.84
CA PRO A 34 0.24 10.66 14.80
C PRO A 34 0.87 11.86 14.09
N THR A 35 2.14 11.72 13.73
CA THR A 35 2.84 12.68 12.87
C THR A 35 3.06 12.03 11.50
N TRP A 36 2.25 12.42 10.54
CA TRP A 36 2.24 11.81 9.22
C TRP A 36 3.32 12.37 8.31
N ALA A 37 4.09 11.49 7.71
CA ALA A 37 5.03 11.79 6.63
C ALA A 37 4.54 11.14 5.34
N THR A 38 4.44 11.94 4.27
CA THR A 38 3.99 11.45 2.97
C THR A 38 5.09 10.62 2.31
N ILE A 39 4.74 9.43 1.86
CA ILE A 39 5.61 8.54 1.10
C ILE A 39 5.44 8.88 -0.38
N CYS A 40 6.29 9.72 -0.93
CA CYS A 40 6.25 10.10 -2.35
C CYS A 40 7.63 10.26 -2.95
N ALA A 41 8.53 10.98 -2.31
CA ALA A 41 9.85 11.26 -2.85
C ALA A 41 10.67 9.97 -3.02
N GLY A 42 11.14 9.73 -4.23
CA GLY A 42 11.97 8.58 -4.58
C GLY A 42 11.23 7.25 -4.74
N PHE A 43 10.00 7.11 -4.26
CA PHE A 43 9.19 5.93 -4.50
C PHE A 43 8.43 6.06 -5.83
N ASP A 44 8.61 5.10 -6.71
CA ASP A 44 8.04 5.08 -8.06
C ASP A 44 7.13 3.87 -8.31
N ASN A 45 7.08 2.94 -7.39
CA ASN A 45 6.26 1.75 -7.49
C ASN A 45 5.61 1.40 -6.15
N ILE A 46 4.34 0.99 -6.22
CA ILE A 46 3.56 0.47 -5.11
C ILE A 46 2.79 -0.77 -5.56
N ALA A 47 2.85 -1.84 -4.79
CA ALA A 47 2.16 -3.08 -5.09
C ALA A 47 1.49 -3.63 -3.84
N GLU A 48 0.21 -3.95 -3.95
CA GLU A 48 -0.58 -4.59 -2.90
C GLU A 48 -0.68 -6.10 -3.16
N ALA A 49 -0.61 -6.89 -2.08
CA ALA A 49 -0.88 -8.31 -2.11
C ALA A 49 -1.69 -8.70 -0.87
N LEU A 50 -2.77 -9.43 -1.07
CA LEU A 50 -3.64 -9.87 0.03
C LEU A 50 -3.14 -11.15 0.70
N ASN A 51 -2.35 -11.97 0.00
CA ASN A 51 -1.80 -13.24 0.49
C ASN A 51 -2.89 -14.12 1.13
N GLU A 52 -3.94 -14.39 0.36
CA GLU A 52 -5.11 -15.12 0.83
C GLU A 52 -4.82 -16.59 1.09
N THR A 53 -5.37 -17.11 2.18
CA THR A 53 -5.44 -18.55 2.46
C THR A 53 -6.80 -19.06 2.03
N VAL A 54 -6.84 -19.96 1.05
CA VAL A 54 -8.07 -20.52 0.51
C VAL A 54 -8.18 -21.99 0.88
N GLN A 55 -9.32 -22.37 1.46
CA GLN A 55 -9.68 -23.76 1.72
C GLN A 55 -10.71 -24.23 0.69
N GLN A 56 -10.53 -25.45 0.18
CA GLN A 56 -11.44 -26.07 -0.76
C GLN A 56 -12.11 -27.29 -0.12
N TYR A 57 -13.43 -27.37 -0.26
CA TYR A 57 -14.20 -28.54 0.16
C TYR A 57 -15.02 -29.08 -1.00
N PHE A 58 -15.04 -30.40 -1.13
CA PHE A 58 -15.87 -31.11 -2.12
C PHE A 58 -17.02 -31.77 -1.39
N PHE A 59 -18.22 -31.23 -1.58
CA PHE A 59 -19.43 -31.77 -0.96
C PHE A 59 -20.12 -32.77 -1.90
N LEU A 60 -20.82 -33.74 -1.31
CA LEU A 60 -21.54 -34.78 -2.07
C LEU A 60 -22.56 -34.21 -3.08
N CYS A 61 -23.17 -33.06 -2.75
CA CYS A 61 -24.14 -32.38 -3.61
C CYS A 61 -23.49 -31.44 -4.64
N GLY A 62 -22.16 -31.30 -4.61
CA GLY A 62 -21.41 -30.39 -5.49
C GLY A 62 -21.08 -30.95 -6.87
N ASN A 63 -21.52 -32.16 -7.21
CA ASN A 63 -21.26 -32.83 -8.49
C ASN A 63 -19.80 -32.84 -8.92
N GLY A 64 -18.86 -32.97 -7.94
CA GLY A 64 -17.43 -32.98 -8.19
C GLY A 64 -16.77 -31.59 -8.30
N TYR A 65 -17.52 -30.50 -8.10
CA TYR A 65 -16.98 -29.13 -8.06
C TYR A 65 -16.70 -28.67 -6.63
N PRO A 66 -15.62 -27.89 -6.41
CA PRO A 66 -15.25 -27.42 -5.09
C PRO A 66 -16.08 -26.20 -4.67
N ALA A 67 -16.28 -26.08 -3.36
CA ALA A 67 -16.62 -24.82 -2.70
C ALA A 67 -15.35 -24.21 -2.10
N ASN A 68 -15.06 -22.96 -2.44
CA ASN A 68 -13.87 -22.25 -2.00
C ASN A 68 -14.22 -21.24 -0.89
N TYR A 69 -13.40 -21.23 0.16
CA TYR A 69 -13.54 -20.31 1.29
C TYR A 69 -12.22 -19.61 1.55
N VAL A 70 -12.23 -18.30 1.60
CA VAL A 70 -11.08 -17.51 2.05
C VAL A 70 -11.09 -17.52 3.57
N THR A 71 -10.13 -18.21 4.18
CA THR A 71 -10.04 -18.42 5.63
C THR A 71 -9.03 -17.53 6.32
N GLY A 72 -8.19 -16.84 5.56
CA GLY A 72 -7.20 -15.91 6.08
C GLY A 72 -6.73 -14.93 5.02
N ILE A 73 -6.38 -13.74 5.47
CA ILE A 73 -5.80 -12.67 4.63
C ILE A 73 -4.61 -12.09 5.40
N ALA A 74 -3.47 -11.93 4.73
CA ALA A 74 -2.28 -11.29 5.26
C ALA A 74 -1.85 -10.13 4.34
N PRO A 75 -2.52 -8.97 4.38
CA PRO A 75 -2.27 -7.89 3.45
C PRO A 75 -0.86 -7.32 3.59
N THR A 76 -0.24 -7.06 2.47
CA THR A 76 1.07 -6.42 2.40
C THR A 76 1.07 -5.35 1.31
N ILE A 77 1.84 -4.29 1.50
CA ILE A 77 2.10 -3.28 0.49
C ILE A 77 3.61 -3.17 0.33
N THR A 78 4.11 -3.40 -0.87
CA THR A 78 5.51 -3.22 -1.20
C THR A 78 5.71 -1.88 -1.88
N LEU A 79 6.60 -1.07 -1.34
CA LEU A 79 7.02 0.21 -1.88
C LEU A 79 8.45 0.08 -2.37
N SER A 80 8.73 0.52 -3.58
CA SER A 80 10.08 0.50 -4.14
C SER A 80 10.39 1.75 -4.95
N GLY A 81 11.66 2.05 -5.11
CA GLY A 81 12.11 3.22 -5.82
C GLY A 81 13.59 3.51 -5.63
N ARG A 82 13.93 4.78 -5.47
CA ARG A 82 15.29 5.26 -5.28
C ARG A 82 15.46 5.91 -3.91
N ARG A 83 16.62 5.66 -3.30
CA ARG A 83 16.93 6.23 -1.98
C ARG A 83 17.21 7.73 -2.09
N ILE A 84 16.45 8.51 -1.32
CA ILE A 84 16.66 9.95 -1.16
C ILE A 84 16.93 10.25 0.31
N TYR A 85 18.12 10.71 0.62
CA TYR A 85 18.48 11.15 1.97
C TYR A 85 17.91 12.55 2.23
N GLY A 86 17.38 12.76 3.43
CA GLY A 86 16.72 14.01 3.83
C GLY A 86 15.20 14.00 3.63
N ASP A 87 14.64 12.98 2.96
CA ASP A 87 13.20 12.78 2.91
C ASP A 87 12.72 12.16 4.22
N THR A 88 11.75 12.81 4.88
CA THR A 88 11.29 12.44 6.22
C THR A 88 10.75 11.02 6.27
N ALA A 89 9.94 10.61 5.28
CA ALA A 89 9.35 9.27 5.26
C ALA A 89 10.41 8.20 5.02
N GLN A 90 11.28 8.39 4.03
CA GLN A 90 12.35 7.44 3.73
C GLN A 90 13.36 7.32 4.88
N ASP A 91 13.77 8.43 5.47
CA ASP A 91 14.73 8.42 6.58
C ASP A 91 14.16 7.73 7.81
N TYR A 92 12.86 7.91 8.11
CA TYR A 92 12.18 7.17 9.16
C TYR A 92 12.14 5.67 8.86
N ILE A 93 11.68 5.27 7.66
CA ILE A 93 11.55 3.86 7.28
C ILE A 93 12.90 3.15 7.35
N PHE A 94 13.91 3.67 6.64
CA PHE A 94 15.21 3.01 6.56
C PHE A 94 16.06 3.18 7.82
N GLY A 95 15.76 4.16 8.65
CA GLY A 95 16.30 4.28 10.02
C GLY A 95 15.93 3.11 10.93
N LYS A 96 14.82 2.43 10.64
CA LYS A 96 14.36 1.22 11.37
C LYS A 96 14.96 -0.09 10.86
N LYS A 97 15.83 -0.05 9.85
CA LYS A 97 16.32 -1.24 9.14
C LYS A 97 16.98 -2.28 10.03
N TYR A 98 17.69 -1.87 11.07
CA TYR A 98 18.37 -2.76 12.01
C TYR A 98 17.64 -2.92 13.34
N ASP A 99 16.49 -2.29 13.51
CA ASP A 99 15.65 -2.47 14.69
C ASP A 99 14.97 -3.84 14.68
N LEU A 100 14.55 -4.29 15.84
CA LEU A 100 13.87 -5.57 16.03
C LEU A 100 12.54 -5.39 16.75
N MET A 101 11.65 -6.38 16.61
CA MET A 101 10.38 -6.48 17.31
C MET A 101 9.50 -5.23 17.09
N GLY A 102 8.80 -4.77 18.10
CA GLY A 102 7.88 -3.63 18.03
C GLY A 102 8.49 -2.28 17.66
N ASN A 103 9.82 -2.16 17.63
CA ASN A 103 10.49 -0.94 17.15
C ASN A 103 10.31 -0.70 15.63
N ARG A 104 9.82 -1.70 14.90
CA ARG A 104 9.45 -1.61 13.48
C ARG A 104 7.97 -1.35 13.26
N ASP A 105 7.18 -1.34 14.32
CA ASP A 105 5.73 -1.14 14.22
C ASP A 105 5.41 0.35 14.11
N THR A 106 4.44 0.65 13.26
CA THR A 106 3.96 2.02 13.06
C THR A 106 2.55 2.02 12.49
N HIS A 107 2.03 3.22 12.21
CA HIS A 107 0.74 3.41 11.55
C HIS A 107 0.96 3.77 10.08
N PHE A 108 0.07 3.29 9.24
CA PHE A 108 0.10 3.51 7.81
C PHE A 108 -1.29 3.87 7.30
N ARG A 109 -1.37 4.77 6.34
CA ARG A 109 -2.61 5.04 5.61
C ARG A 109 -2.37 5.27 4.13
N MET A 110 -3.32 4.80 3.34
CA MET A 110 -3.37 4.99 1.90
C MET A 110 -4.47 5.96 1.56
N LYS A 111 -4.16 6.94 0.74
CA LYS A 111 -5.08 7.97 0.28
C LYS A 111 -5.20 7.95 -1.24
N ARG A 112 -6.29 8.50 -1.74
CA ARG A 112 -6.48 8.77 -3.15
C ARG A 112 -7.06 10.18 -3.32
N THR A 113 -6.54 10.90 -4.31
CA THR A 113 -7.09 12.19 -4.74
C THR A 113 -7.83 11.98 -6.05
N ASP A 114 -9.10 12.37 -6.10
CA ASP A 114 -9.92 12.28 -7.32
C ASP A 114 -9.61 13.42 -8.30
N ASP A 115 -10.25 13.39 -9.48
CA ASP A 115 -10.07 14.40 -10.53
C ASP A 115 -10.60 15.79 -10.11
N ALA A 116 -11.47 15.86 -9.12
CA ALA A 116 -11.97 17.10 -8.54
C ALA A 116 -11.03 17.68 -7.46
N GLY A 117 -9.95 17.00 -7.13
CA GLY A 117 -8.99 17.39 -6.11
C GLY A 117 -9.39 17.00 -4.68
N THR A 118 -10.44 16.18 -4.51
CA THR A 118 -10.86 15.67 -3.20
C THR A 118 -10.00 14.48 -2.81
N THR A 119 -9.39 14.56 -1.64
CA THR A 119 -8.56 13.48 -1.09
C THR A 119 -9.34 12.69 -0.06
N GLU A 120 -9.41 11.38 -0.24
CA GLU A 120 -10.00 10.44 0.71
C GLU A 120 -8.97 9.46 1.23
N THR A 121 -9.09 9.04 2.48
CA THR A 121 -8.31 7.94 3.04
C THR A 121 -9.04 6.63 2.74
N LEU A 122 -8.38 5.75 2.00
CA LEU A 122 -8.95 4.47 1.60
C LEU A 122 -8.83 3.43 2.71
N ILE A 123 -7.65 3.32 3.29
CA ILE A 123 -7.35 2.38 4.37
C ILE A 123 -6.41 3.00 5.39
N SER A 124 -6.57 2.56 6.63
CA SER A 124 -5.69 2.84 7.75
C SER A 124 -5.35 1.54 8.45
N ALA A 125 -4.09 1.33 8.83
CA ALA A 125 -3.66 0.08 9.43
C ALA A 125 -2.50 0.28 10.41
N ASN A 126 -2.43 -0.62 11.40
CA ASN A 126 -1.20 -0.86 12.15
C ASN A 126 -0.32 -1.79 11.31
N VAL A 127 0.94 -1.47 11.19
CA VAL A 127 1.85 -2.18 10.29
C VAL A 127 3.21 -2.42 10.92
N THR A 128 3.90 -3.43 10.39
CA THR A 128 5.32 -3.69 10.68
C THR A 128 6.13 -3.51 9.41
N LEU A 129 7.22 -2.77 9.47
CA LEU A 129 8.14 -2.56 8.36
C LEU A 129 9.09 -3.75 8.22
N CYS A 130 9.06 -4.42 7.07
CA CYS A 130 9.81 -5.63 6.78
C CYS A 130 10.64 -5.49 5.51
N ASN A 131 11.64 -6.36 5.35
CA ASN A 131 12.44 -6.50 4.12
C ASN A 131 12.96 -5.15 3.57
N MET A 132 13.46 -4.29 4.47
CA MET A 132 13.97 -2.96 4.10
C MET A 132 15.35 -3.07 3.47
N THR A 133 15.48 -2.55 2.25
CA THR A 133 16.72 -2.47 1.50
C THR A 133 16.86 -1.07 0.92
N ASP A 134 17.99 -0.40 1.14
CA ASP A 134 18.24 0.95 0.63
C ASP A 134 19.61 1.12 -0.03
N ILE A 135 20.39 0.04 -0.11
CA ILE A 135 21.70 0.00 -0.75
C ILE A 135 21.69 -1.10 -1.81
N SER A 136 21.45 -0.73 -3.05
CA SER A 136 21.42 -1.66 -4.19
C SER A 136 21.57 -0.93 -5.50
N GLY A 137 22.35 -1.48 -6.43
CA GLY A 137 22.53 -0.95 -7.77
C GLY A 137 23.99 -0.99 -8.24
N ALA A 138 24.22 -0.54 -9.47
CA ALA A 138 25.58 -0.36 -10.01
C ALA A 138 26.18 0.96 -9.50
N THR A 139 27.50 1.08 -9.53
CA THR A 139 28.23 2.25 -8.99
C THR A 139 27.89 3.59 -9.65
N ASN A 140 27.40 3.54 -10.88
CA ASN A 140 27.00 4.73 -11.66
C ASN A 140 25.48 4.97 -11.66
N ASP A 141 24.71 4.24 -10.84
CA ASP A 141 23.26 4.35 -10.75
C ASP A 141 22.86 4.88 -9.37
N ALA A 142 21.63 5.40 -9.29
CA ALA A 142 21.02 5.75 -8.01
C ALA A 142 20.70 4.48 -7.19
N SER A 143 20.97 4.51 -5.88
CA SER A 143 20.69 3.37 -5.03
C SER A 143 19.20 3.04 -5.01
N ALA A 144 18.85 1.80 -5.34
CA ALA A 144 17.50 1.33 -5.24
C ALA A 144 17.12 1.09 -3.77
N CYS A 145 15.85 1.35 -3.45
CA CYS A 145 15.29 1.06 -2.13
C CYS A 145 13.96 0.32 -2.23
N SER A 146 13.67 -0.46 -1.21
CA SER A 146 12.44 -1.22 -1.11
C SER A 146 12.07 -1.45 0.35
N VAL A 147 10.77 -1.45 0.63
CA VAL A 147 10.22 -1.82 1.93
C VAL A 147 8.90 -2.56 1.75
N GLU A 148 8.67 -3.55 2.56
CA GLU A 148 7.41 -4.28 2.62
C GLU A 148 6.68 -3.88 3.90
N VAL A 149 5.49 -3.30 3.74
CA VAL A 149 4.60 -2.88 4.82
C VAL A 149 3.62 -4.01 5.07
N ARG A 150 3.78 -4.74 6.17
CA ARG A 150 2.90 -5.86 6.56
C ARG A 150 1.86 -5.39 7.57
N PHE A 151 0.61 -5.72 7.32
CA PHE A 151 -0.49 -5.32 8.18
C PHE A 151 -0.60 -6.20 9.42
N ASN A 152 -0.76 -5.56 10.56
CA ASN A 152 -1.02 -6.19 11.84
C ASN A 152 -2.52 -6.10 12.14
N GLY A 153 -3.24 -7.18 11.88
CA GLY A 153 -4.69 -7.22 12.00
C GLY A 153 -5.42 -6.69 10.77
N ALA A 154 -6.74 -6.57 10.88
CA ALA A 154 -7.57 -6.08 9.79
C ALA A 154 -7.37 -4.57 9.58
N PRO A 155 -7.22 -4.10 8.34
CA PRO A 155 -7.21 -2.68 8.05
C PRO A 155 -8.58 -2.05 8.27
N PHE A 156 -8.61 -0.80 8.69
CA PHE A 156 -9.82 0.00 8.75
C PHE A 156 -10.03 0.69 7.40
N GLN A 157 -11.24 0.57 6.85
CA GLN A 157 -11.61 1.27 5.61
C GLN A 157 -12.00 2.71 5.96
N GLY A 158 -11.13 3.65 5.61
CA GLY A 158 -11.23 5.05 5.97
C GLY A 158 -10.09 5.53 6.85
N ASP A 159 -10.23 6.71 7.44
CA ASP A 159 -9.23 7.29 8.34
C ASP A 159 -9.56 6.94 9.81
N ALA A 160 -8.79 6.04 10.38
CA ALA A 160 -8.94 5.61 11.77
C ALA A 160 -8.52 6.71 12.79
N TRP A 161 -7.81 7.74 12.34
CA TRP A 161 -7.34 8.86 13.16
C TRP A 161 -8.00 10.21 12.79
N ALA A 162 -9.07 10.17 12.00
CA ALA A 162 -9.88 11.33 11.76
C ALA A 162 -10.61 11.72 13.06
N SER A 163 -10.41 12.94 13.52
CA SER A 163 -11.07 13.54 14.68
C SER A 163 -12.37 14.20 14.29
#